data_89359c2b21fbdf07c732e2cb0bbec644
#
_entry.id   89359c2b21fbdf07c732e2cb0bbec644
#
_cell.length_a   1.000
_cell.length_b   1.000
_cell.length_c   1.000
_cell.angle_alpha   90.00
_cell.angle_beta   90.00
_cell.angle_gamma   90.00
#
_symmetry.space_group_name_H-M   'P 1'
#
loop_
_entity.id
_entity.type
_entity.pdbx_description
1 polymer ?
#
loop_
_entity_poly.entity_id
_entity_poly.type
_entity_poly.pdbx_seq_one_letter_code
_entity_poly.pdbx_strand_id
1 'polypeptide(L)'
;PQPGLDFHALEENGIYYVSIRSFKREKWNFSDYLVPFGKSRNPKLVIYDLRTNGGGSDGPSREWTSTFAGSRVQEKCCFATRISALGKAADTCPTNGRNGTFINGGFRGVWQKNDVPVIVLMDDLCGSAGESALNYIRTLDNVLVVGSNSSGYQLCGNAYGYCLPNSGIWACFGTGLQYNFKAENVDFKGYEPDVWCDPKTALQSVLNMMVRGGLCTADTADELRAALQPVITQEN
;
A
#
# COMPACT_ATOMS: atom_id res chain seq x y z
N PRO A 1 4.36 -5.55 -22.17
CA PRO A 1 3.38 -5.43 -21.15
C PRO A 1 2.41 -4.31 -21.53
N GLN A 2 1.13 -4.58 -21.60
CA GLN A 2 0.16 -3.50 -21.83
C GLN A 2 0.12 -2.64 -20.57
N PRO A 3 0.29 -1.31 -20.65
CA PRO A 3 0.31 -0.40 -19.49
C PRO A 3 -1.07 -0.23 -18.85
N GLY A 4 -1.88 -1.21 -18.77
CA GLY A 4 -3.25 -1.06 -18.29
C GLY A 4 -3.68 -1.98 -17.16
N LEU A 5 -2.93 -3.05 -16.90
CA LEU A 5 -3.39 -4.05 -15.93
C LEU A 5 -2.89 -3.85 -14.51
N ASP A 6 -1.66 -3.36 -14.33
CA ASP A 6 -1.07 -3.24 -13.00
C ASP A 6 -1.01 -1.79 -12.47
N PHE A 7 -1.13 -0.80 -13.33
CA PHE A 7 -1.12 0.60 -12.96
C PHE A 7 -2.06 1.40 -13.86
N HIS A 8 -2.88 2.22 -13.25
CA HIS A 8 -3.72 3.19 -13.94
C HIS A 8 -3.74 4.49 -13.16
N ALA A 9 -3.54 5.60 -13.82
CA ALA A 9 -3.65 6.91 -13.20
C ALA A 9 -4.42 7.87 -14.10
N LEU A 10 -5.26 8.65 -13.48
CA LEU A 10 -6.17 9.59 -14.13
C LEU A 10 -6.29 10.86 -13.28
N GLU A 11 -6.40 12.01 -13.93
CA GLU A 11 -6.84 13.24 -13.28
C GLU A 11 -8.07 13.77 -13.99
N GLU A 12 -9.13 14.02 -13.24
CA GLU A 12 -10.34 14.64 -13.74
C GLU A 12 -10.86 15.67 -12.72
N ASN A 13 -11.00 16.93 -13.15
CA ASN A 13 -11.52 18.04 -12.33
C ASN A 13 -10.81 18.25 -10.98
N GLY A 14 -9.50 17.92 -10.92
CA GLY A 14 -8.67 17.99 -9.71
C GLY A 14 -8.81 16.77 -8.79
N ILE A 15 -9.48 15.72 -9.22
CA ILE A 15 -9.54 14.43 -8.52
C ILE A 15 -8.51 13.51 -9.18
N TYR A 16 -7.57 13.02 -8.38
CA TYR A 16 -6.62 12.00 -8.82
C TYR A 16 -7.09 10.63 -8.42
N TYR A 17 -7.20 9.76 -9.41
CA TYR A 17 -7.31 8.32 -9.22
C TYR A 17 -6.00 7.66 -9.59
N VAL A 18 -5.50 6.78 -8.72
CA VAL A 18 -4.35 5.93 -9.00
C VAL A 18 -4.65 4.52 -8.52
N SER A 19 -4.56 3.54 -9.41
CA SER A 19 -4.71 2.11 -9.13
C SER A 19 -3.37 1.42 -9.32
N ILE A 20 -2.96 0.62 -8.35
CA ILE A 20 -1.70 -0.12 -8.36
C ILE A 20 -1.97 -1.55 -7.93
N ARG A 21 -1.87 -2.48 -8.88
CA ARG A 21 -2.15 -3.91 -8.65
C ARG A 21 -0.93 -4.70 -8.17
N SER A 22 0.28 -4.12 -8.29
CA SER A 22 1.50 -4.80 -7.88
C SER A 22 2.64 -3.81 -7.68
N PHE A 23 3.43 -4.01 -6.64
CA PHE A 23 4.69 -3.30 -6.39
C PHE A 23 5.94 -4.08 -6.83
N LYS A 24 5.81 -5.07 -7.71
CA LYS A 24 6.95 -5.83 -8.25
C LYS A 24 7.77 -4.94 -9.20
N ARG A 25 9.04 -4.71 -8.86
CA ARG A 25 9.95 -3.81 -9.61
C ARG A 25 10.20 -4.22 -11.06
N GLU A 26 10.09 -5.49 -11.36
CA GLU A 26 10.37 -6.04 -12.70
C GLU A 26 9.37 -5.55 -13.77
N LYS A 27 8.25 -4.97 -13.33
CA LYS A 27 7.16 -4.56 -14.22
C LYS A 27 7.16 -3.08 -14.59
N TRP A 28 7.82 -2.21 -13.80
CA TRP A 28 7.66 -0.75 -13.89
C TRP A 28 8.86 0.07 -13.43
N ASN A 29 9.04 1.25 -14.01
CA ASN A 29 9.73 2.34 -13.35
C ASN A 29 8.71 3.18 -12.56
N PHE A 30 8.52 2.86 -11.29
CA PHE A 30 7.53 3.53 -10.44
C PHE A 30 7.80 5.03 -10.25
N SER A 31 9.05 5.45 -10.31
CA SER A 31 9.42 6.86 -10.22
C SER A 31 8.75 7.69 -11.30
N ASP A 32 8.57 7.11 -12.50
CA ASP A 32 7.98 7.82 -13.63
C ASP A 32 6.47 8.00 -13.48
N TYR A 33 5.80 7.14 -12.71
CA TYR A 33 4.34 7.09 -12.61
C TYR A 33 3.79 7.61 -11.28
N LEU A 34 4.43 7.30 -10.16
CA LEU A 34 3.90 7.62 -8.84
C LEU A 34 4.32 9.00 -8.33
N VAL A 35 5.58 9.37 -8.50
CA VAL A 35 6.09 10.66 -8.04
C VAL A 35 5.38 11.85 -8.70
N PRO A 36 5.09 11.85 -10.03
CA PRO A 36 4.38 12.94 -10.66
C PRO A 36 2.96 13.18 -10.14
N PHE A 37 2.34 12.18 -9.52
CA PHE A 37 0.98 12.27 -8.97
C PHE A 37 0.95 12.69 -7.49
N GLY A 38 2.11 13.01 -6.91
CA GLY A 38 2.17 13.58 -5.59
C GLY A 38 1.72 15.04 -5.55
N LYS A 39 2.10 15.72 -4.50
CA LYS A 39 1.71 17.11 -4.18
C LYS A 39 2.02 18.14 -5.27
N SER A 40 2.91 17.81 -6.22
CA SER A 40 3.32 18.70 -7.31
C SER A 40 2.19 19.16 -8.22
N ARG A 41 1.07 18.42 -8.27
CA ARG A 41 -0.11 18.78 -9.08
C ARG A 41 -1.28 19.33 -8.28
N ASN A 42 -1.15 19.46 -6.96
CA ASN A 42 -2.12 20.10 -6.08
C ASN A 42 -3.57 19.60 -6.25
N PRO A 43 -3.84 18.30 -6.11
CA PRO A 43 -5.18 17.76 -6.27
C PRO A 43 -6.13 18.27 -5.19
N LYS A 44 -7.42 18.28 -5.48
CA LYS A 44 -8.48 18.52 -4.49
C LYS A 44 -8.78 17.28 -3.66
N LEU A 45 -8.58 16.11 -4.25
CA LEU A 45 -8.82 14.80 -3.65
C LEU A 45 -7.98 13.74 -4.38
N VAL A 46 -7.54 12.73 -3.65
CA VAL A 46 -6.87 11.55 -4.21
C VAL A 46 -7.68 10.30 -3.90
N ILE A 47 -7.90 9.45 -4.89
CA ILE A 47 -8.38 8.07 -4.71
C ILE A 47 -7.19 7.15 -5.00
N TYR A 48 -6.71 6.45 -3.97
CA TYR A 48 -5.58 5.53 -4.05
C TYR A 48 -6.10 4.10 -3.97
N ASP A 49 -6.15 3.41 -5.10
CA ASP A 49 -6.75 2.08 -5.22
C ASP A 49 -5.68 0.98 -5.07
N LEU A 50 -5.71 0.31 -3.93
CA LEU A 50 -4.85 -0.81 -3.56
C LEU A 50 -5.54 -2.16 -3.72
N ARG A 51 -6.77 -2.21 -4.21
CA ARG A 51 -7.47 -3.49 -4.41
C ARG A 51 -6.66 -4.41 -5.32
N THR A 52 -6.59 -5.67 -4.97
CA THR A 52 -5.81 -6.71 -5.65
C THR A 52 -4.28 -6.50 -5.66
N ASN A 53 -3.74 -5.59 -4.84
CA ASN A 53 -2.31 -5.38 -4.73
C ASN A 53 -1.65 -6.42 -3.82
N GLY A 54 -1.17 -7.52 -4.36
CA GLY A 54 -0.50 -8.59 -3.60
C GLY A 54 0.90 -8.25 -3.07
N GLY A 55 1.36 -7.00 -3.22
CA GLY A 55 2.64 -6.55 -2.67
C GLY A 55 3.78 -6.45 -3.67
N GLY A 56 5.02 -6.53 -3.16
CA GLY A 56 6.27 -6.35 -3.90
C GLY A 56 7.29 -5.52 -3.12
N SER A 57 7.68 -4.36 -3.63
CA SER A 57 8.63 -3.43 -2.99
C SER A 57 7.93 -2.26 -2.31
N ASP A 58 8.33 -1.93 -1.09
CA ASP A 58 7.78 -0.78 -0.33
C ASP A 58 8.22 0.59 -0.87
N GLY A 59 9.33 0.61 -1.66
CA GLY A 59 9.92 1.85 -2.17
C GLY A 59 8.93 2.77 -2.84
N PRO A 60 8.15 2.30 -3.83
CA PRO A 60 7.25 3.14 -4.61
C PRO A 60 6.19 3.85 -3.76
N SER A 61 5.53 3.14 -2.86
CA SER A 61 4.49 3.73 -2.00
C SER A 61 5.08 4.72 -1.00
N ARG A 62 6.27 4.44 -0.46
CA ARG A 62 6.99 5.38 0.40
C ARG A 62 7.36 6.65 -0.35
N GLU A 63 7.86 6.53 -1.58
CA GLU A 63 8.22 7.69 -2.40
C GLU A 63 7.00 8.52 -2.76
N TRP A 64 5.91 7.86 -3.18
CA TRP A 64 4.66 8.54 -3.49
C TRP A 64 4.14 9.32 -2.27
N THR A 65 4.02 8.65 -1.12
CA THR A 65 3.49 9.28 0.10
C THR A 65 4.41 10.41 0.58
N SER A 66 5.74 10.24 0.49
CA SER A 66 6.70 11.28 0.86
C SER A 66 6.60 12.51 -0.06
N THR A 67 6.44 12.29 -1.36
CA THR A 67 6.27 13.37 -2.33
C THR A 67 4.95 14.10 -2.10
N PHE A 68 3.88 13.34 -1.87
CA PHE A 68 2.56 13.90 -1.57
C PHE A 68 2.55 14.70 -0.26
N ALA A 69 3.19 14.19 0.80
CA ALA A 69 3.32 14.86 2.08
C ALA A 69 4.28 16.07 2.05
N GLY A 70 5.15 16.15 1.03
CA GLY A 70 6.23 17.15 0.97
C GLY A 70 7.32 16.93 2.02
N SER A 71 7.39 15.73 2.61
CA SER A 71 8.38 15.34 3.61
C SER A 71 8.56 13.82 3.62
N ARG A 72 9.73 13.35 4.10
CA ARG A 72 9.97 11.90 4.19
C ARG A 72 9.03 11.26 5.21
N VAL A 73 8.26 10.28 4.76
CA VAL A 73 7.38 9.47 5.62
C VAL A 73 8.07 8.16 6.04
N GLN A 74 7.63 7.63 7.17
CA GLN A 74 8.00 6.31 7.65
C GLN A 74 6.75 5.47 7.82
N GLU A 75 6.85 4.18 7.57
CA GLU A 75 5.73 3.26 7.74
C GLU A 75 5.21 3.29 9.18
N LYS A 76 3.89 3.34 9.32
CA LYS A 76 3.22 3.35 10.63
C LYS A 76 3.10 1.93 11.17
N CYS A 77 4.20 1.40 11.69
CA CYS A 77 4.31 0.02 12.17
C CYS A 77 5.30 -0.13 13.32
N CYS A 78 5.28 -1.29 13.96
CA CYS A 78 6.29 -1.76 14.89
C CYS A 78 7.07 -2.91 14.24
N PHE A 79 8.39 -2.84 14.27
CA PHE A 79 9.25 -3.78 13.57
C PHE A 79 10.25 -4.44 14.53
N ALA A 80 10.42 -5.77 14.42
CA ALA A 80 11.42 -6.52 15.14
C ALA A 80 12.13 -7.52 14.21
N THR A 81 13.45 -7.60 14.29
CA THR A 81 14.25 -8.57 13.53
C THR A 81 15.05 -9.46 14.48
N ARG A 82 14.99 -10.76 14.26
CA ARG A 82 15.88 -11.70 14.95
C ARG A 82 17.20 -11.80 14.20
N ILE A 83 18.30 -11.54 14.89
CA ILE A 83 19.63 -11.78 14.33
C ILE A 83 19.84 -13.29 14.17
N SER A 84 20.12 -13.72 12.96
CA SER A 84 20.38 -15.12 12.63
C SER A 84 21.46 -15.23 11.56
N ALA A 85 22.09 -16.39 11.43
CA ALA A 85 23.05 -16.65 10.36
C ALA A 85 22.41 -16.41 8.97
N LEU A 86 21.15 -16.81 8.82
CA LEU A 86 20.41 -16.66 7.58
C LEU A 86 20.02 -15.19 7.31
N GLY A 87 19.57 -14.48 8.35
CA GLY A 87 19.29 -13.03 8.22
C GLY A 87 20.53 -12.22 7.85
N LYS A 88 21.71 -12.62 8.34
CA LYS A 88 22.99 -12.04 7.94
C LYS A 88 23.33 -12.33 6.47
N ALA A 89 23.11 -13.57 6.04
CA ALA A 89 23.33 -13.96 4.66
C ALA A 89 22.37 -13.29 3.68
N ALA A 90 21.15 -12.98 4.15
CA ALA A 90 20.11 -12.27 3.39
C ALA A 90 20.20 -10.74 3.49
N ASP A 91 21.19 -10.20 4.21
CA ASP A 91 21.34 -8.75 4.48
C ASP A 91 20.09 -8.10 5.10
N THR A 92 19.36 -8.88 5.91
CA THR A 92 18.13 -8.42 6.60
C THR A 92 18.36 -8.08 8.07
N CYS A 93 19.56 -8.35 8.60
CA CYS A 93 19.96 -7.97 9.96
C CYS A 93 21.47 -7.66 10.02
N PRO A 94 21.94 -6.92 11.04
CA PRO A 94 23.35 -6.60 11.19
C PRO A 94 24.27 -7.82 11.27
N THR A 95 25.36 -7.78 10.53
CA THR A 95 26.33 -8.88 10.45
C THR A 95 27.10 -9.10 11.75
N ASN A 96 27.31 -8.05 12.55
CA ASN A 96 28.08 -8.06 13.80
C ASN A 96 27.23 -8.41 15.04
N GLY A 97 25.93 -8.59 14.90
CA GLY A 97 25.04 -8.93 16.01
C GLY A 97 25.14 -10.39 16.45
N ARG A 98 24.86 -10.66 17.74
CA ARG A 98 24.82 -12.03 18.28
C ARG A 98 23.58 -12.77 17.78
N ASN A 99 23.76 -13.95 17.19
CA ASN A 99 22.66 -14.80 16.77
C ASN A 99 21.71 -15.11 17.93
N GLY A 100 20.41 -15.07 17.67
CA GLY A 100 19.36 -15.31 18.65
C GLY A 100 18.86 -14.05 19.37
N THR A 101 19.54 -12.89 19.25
CA THR A 101 19.04 -11.64 19.80
C THR A 101 18.02 -10.99 18.88
N PHE A 102 17.08 -10.23 19.46
CA PHE A 102 16.12 -9.42 18.73
C PHE A 102 16.60 -7.97 18.67
N ILE A 103 16.46 -7.36 17.50
CA ILE A 103 16.56 -5.93 17.31
C ILE A 103 15.14 -5.41 17.20
N ASN A 104 14.75 -4.57 18.14
CA ASN A 104 13.49 -3.85 18.08
C ASN A 104 13.73 -2.56 17.28
N GLY A 105 13.04 -2.40 16.14
CA GLY A 105 13.03 -1.17 15.38
C GLY A 105 12.15 -0.07 15.97
N GLY A 106 11.48 -0.37 17.09
CA GLY A 106 10.55 0.54 17.75
C GLY A 106 9.29 0.82 16.91
N PHE A 107 8.50 1.75 17.41
CA PHE A 107 7.39 2.31 16.65
C PHE A 107 7.91 3.32 15.63
N ARG A 108 7.42 3.20 14.40
CA ARG A 108 7.71 4.13 13.33
C ARG A 108 6.42 4.80 12.88
N GLY A 109 6.57 5.89 12.16
CA GLY A 109 5.47 6.66 11.64
C GLY A 109 5.18 7.91 12.49
N VAL A 110 5.30 9.05 11.85
CA VAL A 110 4.96 10.36 12.42
C VAL A 110 3.79 10.90 11.61
N TRP A 111 2.78 11.43 12.28
CA TRP A 111 1.66 12.06 11.63
C TRP A 111 2.14 13.25 10.77
N GLN A 112 1.67 13.29 9.54
CA GLN A 112 1.94 14.36 8.59
C GLN A 112 0.66 15.14 8.34
N LYS A 113 0.70 16.44 8.55
CA LYS A 113 -0.42 17.30 8.20
C LYS A 113 -0.67 17.23 6.69
N ASN A 114 -1.91 16.95 6.32
CA ASN A 114 -2.35 16.88 4.94
C ASN A 114 -3.73 17.51 4.78
N ASP A 115 -3.80 18.56 3.97
CA ASP A 115 -5.04 19.29 3.72
C ASP A 115 -5.86 18.65 2.58
N VAL A 116 -5.25 17.79 1.76
CA VAL A 116 -5.91 17.12 0.65
C VAL A 116 -6.44 15.75 1.11
N PRO A 117 -7.74 15.46 0.99
CA PRO A 117 -8.29 14.16 1.33
C PRO A 117 -7.69 13.05 0.49
N VAL A 118 -7.40 11.92 1.11
CA VAL A 118 -6.98 10.68 0.44
C VAL A 118 -7.96 9.57 0.78
N ILE A 119 -8.62 9.02 -0.23
CA ILE A 119 -9.48 7.86 -0.08
C ILE A 119 -8.71 6.64 -0.59
N VAL A 120 -8.53 5.64 0.26
CA VAL A 120 -7.87 4.37 -0.10
C VAL A 120 -8.93 3.33 -0.34
N LEU A 121 -8.90 2.67 -1.50
CA LEU A 121 -9.71 1.49 -1.76
C LEU A 121 -8.88 0.24 -1.45
N MET A 122 -9.44 -0.70 -0.72
CA MET A 122 -8.74 -1.89 -0.26
C MET A 122 -9.65 -3.12 -0.31
N ASP A 123 -9.04 -4.28 -0.54
CA ASP A 123 -9.71 -5.59 -0.53
C ASP A 123 -8.85 -6.66 0.15
N ASP A 124 -9.38 -7.88 0.24
CA ASP A 124 -8.74 -9.05 0.85
C ASP A 124 -7.56 -9.62 0.02
N LEU A 125 -7.30 -9.09 -1.17
CA LEU A 125 -6.13 -9.40 -1.98
C LEU A 125 -5.00 -8.37 -1.79
N CYS A 126 -5.25 -7.27 -1.07
CA CYS A 126 -4.23 -6.30 -0.71
C CYS A 126 -3.34 -6.87 0.40
N GLY A 127 -2.09 -7.20 0.09
CA GLY A 127 -1.18 -7.83 1.05
C GLY A 127 0.27 -7.36 0.97
N SER A 128 1.07 -7.71 1.97
CA SER A 128 2.51 -7.45 2.01
C SER A 128 2.85 -5.96 1.78
N ALA A 129 3.60 -5.61 0.72
CA ALA A 129 3.89 -4.21 0.39
C ALA A 129 2.65 -3.37 0.07
N GLY A 130 1.50 -3.98 -0.28
CA GLY A 130 0.21 -3.31 -0.35
C GLY A 130 -0.25 -2.82 1.02
N GLU A 131 -0.07 -3.63 2.06
CA GLU A 131 -0.34 -3.26 3.45
C GLU A 131 0.67 -2.23 3.97
N SER A 132 1.94 -2.35 3.56
CA SER A 132 2.93 -1.30 3.82
C SER A 132 2.52 0.03 3.19
N ALA A 133 1.97 0.02 1.98
CA ALA A 133 1.45 1.23 1.33
C ALA A 133 0.33 1.88 2.16
N LEU A 134 -0.60 1.08 2.67
CA LEU A 134 -1.63 1.57 3.59
C LEU A 134 -1.01 2.20 4.84
N ASN A 135 0.01 1.56 5.43
CA ASN A 135 0.69 2.07 6.62
C ASN A 135 1.48 3.36 6.36
N TYR A 136 2.03 3.55 5.16
CA TYR A 136 2.62 4.84 4.76
C TYR A 136 1.54 5.92 4.63
N ILE A 137 0.46 5.63 3.91
CA ILE A 137 -0.61 6.61 3.65
C ILE A 137 -1.32 6.98 4.96
N ARG A 138 -1.53 6.03 5.87
CA ARG A 138 -2.11 6.30 7.21
C ARG A 138 -1.22 7.14 8.13
N THR A 139 -0.06 7.60 7.69
CA THR A 139 0.69 8.67 8.37
C THR A 139 0.13 10.06 8.06
N LEU A 140 -0.69 10.21 7.04
CA LEU A 140 -1.37 11.45 6.68
C LEU A 140 -2.62 11.63 7.56
N ASP A 141 -2.96 12.88 7.89
CA ASP A 141 -4.10 13.19 8.76
C ASP A 141 -5.47 12.93 8.12
N ASN A 142 -5.57 13.16 6.81
CA ASN A 142 -6.85 13.21 6.09
C ASN A 142 -6.99 12.00 5.16
N VAL A 143 -7.09 10.81 5.76
CA VAL A 143 -7.19 9.53 5.05
C VAL A 143 -8.44 8.78 5.46
N LEU A 144 -9.16 8.25 4.49
CA LEU A 144 -10.30 7.35 4.67
C LEU A 144 -10.07 6.06 3.89
N VAL A 145 -10.15 4.92 4.56
CA VAL A 145 -10.00 3.59 3.94
C VAL A 145 -11.37 2.96 3.74
N VAL A 146 -11.66 2.52 2.51
CA VAL A 146 -12.97 2.00 2.10
C VAL A 146 -12.81 0.63 1.44
N GLY A 147 -13.65 -0.32 1.79
CA GLY A 147 -13.65 -1.66 1.19
C GLY A 147 -13.81 -2.79 2.20
N SER A 148 -12.98 -3.81 2.12
CA SER A 148 -12.89 -4.90 3.09
C SER A 148 -11.52 -4.95 3.76
N ASN A 149 -11.31 -5.90 4.68
CA ASN A 149 -9.98 -6.13 5.26
C ASN A 149 -8.95 -6.44 4.18
N SER A 150 -7.69 -6.08 4.45
CA SER A 150 -6.55 -6.56 3.67
C SER A 150 -6.30 -8.06 3.88
N SER A 151 -5.36 -8.64 3.14
CA SER A 151 -5.02 -10.08 3.22
C SER A 151 -4.46 -10.52 4.57
N GLY A 152 -3.79 -9.65 5.30
CA GLY A 152 -3.08 -10.02 6.52
C GLY A 152 -1.82 -10.84 6.25
N TYR A 153 -0.90 -10.33 5.45
CA TYR A 153 0.42 -10.91 5.16
C TYR A 153 1.56 -9.96 5.54
N GLN A 154 1.44 -9.31 6.71
CA GLN A 154 2.38 -8.28 7.12
C GLN A 154 3.41 -8.78 8.14
N LEU A 155 3.04 -9.72 9.03
CA LEU A 155 3.88 -10.11 10.16
C LEU A 155 5.25 -10.61 9.73
N CYS A 156 5.32 -11.49 8.73
CA CYS A 156 6.55 -12.12 8.28
C CYS A 156 7.12 -11.39 7.05
N GLY A 157 7.58 -10.16 7.25
CA GLY A 157 8.19 -9.34 6.21
C GLY A 157 9.62 -9.78 5.83
N ASN A 158 10.18 -9.12 4.80
CA ASN A 158 11.52 -9.38 4.27
C ASN A 158 11.73 -10.86 3.93
N ALA A 159 10.85 -11.40 3.10
CA ALA A 159 10.89 -12.80 2.69
C ALA A 159 12.19 -13.13 1.96
N TYR A 160 12.84 -14.21 2.37
CA TYR A 160 14.05 -14.74 1.78
C TYR A 160 13.85 -16.18 1.33
N GLY A 161 14.28 -16.48 0.09
CA GLY A 161 14.26 -17.82 -0.45
C GLY A 161 15.60 -18.54 -0.28
N TYR A 162 15.58 -19.76 0.20
CA TYR A 162 16.74 -20.62 0.36
C TYR A 162 16.52 -21.95 -0.33
N CYS A 163 17.46 -22.33 -1.20
CA CYS A 163 17.46 -23.65 -1.85
C CYS A 163 18.12 -24.68 -0.94
N LEU A 164 17.40 -25.73 -0.55
CA LEU A 164 17.94 -26.82 0.24
C LEU A 164 18.96 -27.62 -0.60
N PRO A 165 20.22 -27.76 -0.15
CA PRO A 165 21.31 -28.24 -0.99
C PRO A 165 21.17 -29.71 -1.45
N ASN A 166 20.45 -30.53 -0.68
CA ASN A 166 20.32 -31.96 -0.99
C ASN A 166 19.08 -32.27 -1.85
N SER A 167 18.00 -31.57 -1.67
CA SER A 167 16.71 -31.81 -2.34
C SER A 167 16.39 -30.86 -3.49
N GLY A 168 17.08 -29.70 -3.55
CA GLY A 168 16.74 -28.66 -4.49
C GLY A 168 15.43 -27.92 -4.18
N ILE A 169 14.78 -28.24 -3.06
CA ILE A 169 13.53 -27.57 -2.65
C ILE A 169 13.81 -26.14 -2.24
N TRP A 170 13.04 -25.20 -2.78
CA TRP A 170 13.05 -23.83 -2.34
C TRP A 170 12.13 -23.64 -1.12
N ALA A 171 12.71 -23.15 -0.02
CA ALA A 171 11.99 -22.72 1.17
C ALA A 171 12.00 -21.19 1.22
N CYS A 172 10.83 -20.58 1.37
CA CYS A 172 10.69 -19.13 1.55
C CYS A 172 10.15 -18.84 2.95
N PHE A 173 10.77 -17.88 3.64
CA PHE A 173 10.36 -17.51 5.00
C PHE A 173 10.68 -16.04 5.26
N GLY A 174 9.92 -15.43 6.16
CA GLY A 174 10.17 -14.06 6.61
C GLY A 174 11.37 -13.97 7.56
N THR A 175 12.16 -12.93 7.43
CA THR A 175 13.33 -12.67 8.30
C THR A 175 13.10 -11.57 9.31
N GLY A 176 12.02 -10.80 9.17
CA GLY A 176 11.57 -9.76 10.09
C GLY A 176 10.13 -9.98 10.56
N LEU A 177 9.80 -9.46 11.73
CA LEU A 177 8.44 -9.41 12.25
C LEU A 177 7.95 -7.97 12.20
N GLN A 178 6.81 -7.76 11.58
CA GLN A 178 6.18 -6.46 11.46
C GLN A 178 4.76 -6.52 12.03
N TYR A 179 4.51 -5.67 13.00
CA TYR A 179 3.21 -5.53 13.67
C TYR A 179 2.57 -4.22 13.25
N ASN A 180 1.26 -4.11 13.41
CA ASN A 180 0.62 -2.83 13.26
C ASN A 180 1.14 -1.83 14.32
N PHE A 181 0.72 -0.60 14.19
CA PHE A 181 1.20 0.48 15.09
C PHE A 181 0.74 0.31 16.55
N LYS A 182 -0.23 -0.57 16.83
CA LYS A 182 -0.65 -0.96 18.18
C LYS A 182 0.13 -2.16 18.73
N ALA A 183 1.16 -2.65 18.00
CA ALA A 183 1.90 -3.87 18.27
C ALA A 183 1.05 -5.15 18.21
N GLU A 184 -0.02 -5.14 17.41
CA GLU A 184 -0.88 -6.29 17.19
C GLU A 184 -0.46 -7.03 15.92
N ASN A 185 -0.56 -8.35 15.95
CA ASN A 185 -0.43 -9.19 14.76
C ASN A 185 -1.68 -9.06 13.89
N VAL A 186 -1.49 -8.68 12.64
CA VAL A 186 -2.57 -8.56 11.65
C VAL A 186 -2.62 -9.73 10.66
N ASP A 187 -1.69 -10.71 10.75
CA ASP A 187 -1.71 -11.86 9.86
C ASP A 187 -3.02 -12.64 10.01
N PHE A 188 -3.56 -13.06 8.88
CA PHE A 188 -4.85 -13.74 8.72
C PHE A 188 -6.09 -12.91 9.10
N LYS A 189 -5.91 -11.66 9.57
CA LYS A 189 -7.01 -10.74 9.87
C LYS A 189 -7.07 -9.57 8.90
N GLY A 190 -5.89 -9.10 8.49
CA GLY A 190 -5.70 -7.90 7.71
C GLY A 190 -5.92 -6.61 8.51
N TYR A 191 -5.71 -5.50 7.83
CA TYR A 191 -6.07 -4.17 8.30
C TYR A 191 -7.54 -3.90 7.99
N GLU A 192 -8.26 -3.39 8.97
CA GLU A 192 -9.66 -3.04 8.82
C GLU A 192 -9.81 -1.72 8.05
N PRO A 193 -10.82 -1.60 7.17
CA PRO A 193 -11.19 -0.32 6.56
C PRO A 193 -11.93 0.55 7.59
N ASP A 194 -11.97 1.85 7.33
CA ASP A 194 -12.78 2.79 8.10
C ASP A 194 -14.26 2.70 7.71
N VAL A 195 -14.52 2.36 6.44
CA VAL A 195 -15.86 2.14 5.89
C VAL A 195 -15.92 0.80 5.18
N TRP A 196 -16.72 -0.10 5.73
CA TRP A 196 -16.97 -1.43 5.16
C TRP A 196 -17.94 -1.37 3.98
N CYS A 197 -17.52 -1.91 2.84
CA CYS A 197 -18.40 -2.16 1.70
C CYS A 197 -17.84 -3.31 0.85
N ASP A 198 -18.64 -3.81 -0.09
CA ASP A 198 -18.15 -4.76 -1.10
C ASP A 198 -17.04 -4.07 -1.94
N PRO A 199 -15.81 -4.60 -1.96
CA PRO A 199 -14.70 -4.02 -2.72
C PRO A 199 -15.02 -3.82 -4.20
N LYS A 200 -15.84 -4.68 -4.81
CA LYS A 200 -16.26 -4.55 -6.21
C LYS A 200 -17.08 -3.28 -6.47
N THR A 201 -17.79 -2.81 -5.46
CA THR A 201 -18.61 -1.60 -5.54
C THR A 201 -18.00 -0.41 -4.81
N ALA A 202 -16.81 -0.57 -4.21
CA ALA A 202 -16.18 0.44 -3.36
C ALA A 202 -15.96 1.77 -4.11
N LEU A 203 -15.43 1.73 -5.33
CA LEU A 203 -15.24 2.93 -6.14
C LEU A 203 -16.58 3.64 -6.41
N GLN A 204 -17.62 2.90 -6.79
CA GLN A 204 -18.94 3.46 -7.00
C GLN A 204 -19.52 4.08 -5.72
N SER A 205 -19.34 3.41 -4.59
CA SER A 205 -19.77 3.89 -3.28
C SER A 205 -19.04 5.18 -2.90
N VAL A 206 -17.75 5.27 -3.14
CA VAL A 206 -16.93 6.47 -2.92
C VAL A 206 -17.42 7.62 -3.80
N LEU A 207 -17.63 7.42 -5.11
CA LEU A 207 -18.13 8.45 -6.00
C LEU A 207 -19.50 8.97 -5.55
N ASN A 208 -20.40 8.07 -5.15
CA ASN A 208 -21.71 8.47 -4.60
C ASN A 208 -21.57 9.26 -3.28
N MET A 209 -20.66 8.85 -2.42
CA MET A 209 -20.37 9.55 -1.16
C MET A 209 -19.82 10.96 -1.42
N MET A 210 -18.92 11.10 -2.39
CA MET A 210 -18.34 12.38 -2.78
C MET A 210 -19.41 13.35 -3.30
N VAL A 211 -20.33 12.88 -4.15
CA VAL A 211 -21.44 13.69 -4.65
C VAL A 211 -22.36 14.14 -3.48
N ARG A 212 -22.74 13.21 -2.62
CA ARG A 212 -23.59 13.52 -1.45
C ARG A 212 -22.92 14.45 -0.45
N GLY A 213 -21.60 14.33 -0.29
CA GLY A 213 -20.79 15.18 0.58
C GLY A 213 -20.40 16.54 -0.03
N GLY A 214 -20.79 16.82 -1.29
CA GLY A 214 -20.44 18.07 -1.98
C GLY A 214 -18.97 18.18 -2.37
N LEU A 215 -18.24 17.06 -2.40
CA LEU A 215 -16.81 17.02 -2.81
C LEU A 215 -16.64 17.08 -4.33
N CYS A 216 -17.64 16.62 -5.08
CA CYS A 216 -17.72 16.77 -6.53
C CYS A 216 -19.19 16.85 -6.99
N THR A 217 -19.40 17.28 -8.24
CA THR A 217 -20.72 17.28 -8.87
C THR A 217 -21.07 15.87 -9.37
N ALA A 218 -22.35 15.63 -9.68
CA ALA A 218 -22.80 14.38 -10.30
C ALA A 218 -22.13 14.18 -11.67
N ASP A 219 -22.03 15.25 -12.47
CA ASP A 219 -21.39 15.22 -13.80
C ASP A 219 -19.91 14.80 -13.69
N THR A 220 -19.16 15.36 -12.73
CA THR A 220 -17.76 14.95 -12.47
C THR A 220 -17.66 13.48 -12.06
N ALA A 221 -18.59 12.99 -11.24
CA ALA A 221 -18.60 11.59 -10.85
C ALA A 221 -18.93 10.67 -12.04
N ASP A 222 -19.80 11.09 -12.96
CA ASP A 222 -20.14 10.35 -14.17
C ASP A 222 -18.98 10.34 -15.18
N GLU A 223 -18.27 11.45 -15.34
CA GLU A 223 -17.03 11.53 -16.12
C GLU A 223 -15.96 10.59 -15.58
N LEU A 224 -15.73 10.58 -14.25
CA LEU A 224 -14.81 9.65 -13.61
C LEU A 224 -15.23 8.19 -13.82
N ARG A 225 -16.53 7.87 -13.70
CA ARG A 225 -17.02 6.51 -13.96
C ARG A 225 -16.75 6.10 -15.40
N ALA A 226 -17.03 6.96 -16.36
CA ALA A 226 -16.79 6.70 -17.77
C ALA A 226 -15.30 6.47 -18.06
N ALA A 227 -14.43 7.32 -17.51
CA ALA A 227 -12.99 7.22 -17.68
C ALA A 227 -12.40 5.97 -16.99
N LEU A 228 -13.00 5.50 -15.88
CA LEU A 228 -12.57 4.32 -15.13
C LEU A 228 -13.25 3.02 -15.56
N GLN A 229 -14.18 3.04 -16.53
CA GLN A 229 -14.84 1.83 -17.06
C GLN A 229 -13.86 0.73 -17.47
N PRO A 230 -12.74 1.01 -18.15
CA PRO A 230 -11.75 -0.03 -18.48
C PRO A 230 -11.15 -0.72 -17.26
N VAL A 231 -11.05 -0.03 -16.12
CA VAL A 231 -10.57 -0.59 -14.86
C VAL A 231 -11.67 -1.41 -14.19
N ILE A 232 -12.90 -0.91 -14.16
CA ILE A 232 -14.07 -1.54 -13.52
C ILE A 232 -14.45 -2.85 -14.25
N THR A 233 -14.37 -2.89 -15.56
CA THR A 233 -14.72 -4.10 -16.36
C THR A 233 -13.70 -5.22 -16.24
N GLN A 234 -12.48 -4.94 -15.78
CA GLN A 234 -11.45 -5.95 -15.54
C GLN A 234 -11.58 -6.60 -14.14
N GLU A 235 -12.42 -6.05 -13.27
CA GLU A 235 -12.69 -6.56 -11.91
C GLU A 235 -13.83 -7.60 -11.87
N ASN A 236 -14.54 -7.79 -12.97
CA ASN A 236 -15.62 -8.78 -13.14
C ASN A 236 -15.13 -9.98 -13.95
#